data_4fea1aa815c5ef4b62573be9a4c18c75
#
_entry.id   4fea1aa815c5ef4b62573be9a4c18c75
#
_cell.length_a   1.000
_cell.length_b   1.000
_cell.length_c   1.000
_cell.angle_alpha   90.00
_cell.angle_beta   90.00
_cell.angle_gamma   90.00
#
_symmetry.space_group_name_H-M   'P 1'
#
loop_
_entity.id
_entity.type
_entity.pdbx_description
1 polymer ?
#
loop_
_entity_poly.entity_id
_entity_poly.type
_entity_poly.pdbx_seq_one_letter_code
_entity_poly.pdbx_strand_id
1 'polypeptide(L)'
;MPSVLEIPKAFTPTGGYGAEMPAPVLANCSDRLALNFPDFRGLWRAIDVRVNGEVAPAQLKVWQHLERIEQAGNRVVITAGGVLHDMYADGTFENGVEDVMAADFVTPISISATFENDVLVLRPRGLDGVEVKRWLDGEYLMWEYSTFFTARLERIS
;
A
#
# COMPACT_ATOMS: atom_id res chain seq x y z
N MET A 1 10.22 9.62 21.70
CA MET A 1 9.56 9.14 20.46
C MET A 1 10.29 7.90 19.97
N PRO A 2 9.61 6.79 19.73
CA PRO A 2 10.28 5.62 19.18
C PRO A 2 10.74 5.87 17.76
N SER A 3 11.89 5.29 17.40
CA SER A 3 12.33 5.27 16.02
C SER A 3 11.54 4.23 15.24
N VAL A 4 11.58 4.32 13.91
CA VAL A 4 10.88 3.37 13.05
C VAL A 4 11.31 1.93 13.31
N LEU A 5 12.58 1.73 13.68
CA LEU A 5 13.11 0.40 13.96
C LEU A 5 12.62 -0.19 15.29
N GLU A 6 12.13 0.64 16.20
CA GLU A 6 11.63 0.20 17.51
C GLU A 6 10.16 -0.19 17.49
N ILE A 7 9.44 0.18 16.44
CA ILE A 7 8.02 -0.12 16.31
C ILE A 7 7.86 -1.51 15.70
N PRO A 8 7.26 -2.47 16.41
CA PRO A 8 7.11 -3.82 15.87
C PRO A 8 6.33 -3.83 14.56
N LYS A 9 6.67 -4.78 13.68
CA LYS A 9 5.95 -4.99 12.44
C LYS A 9 4.51 -5.39 12.75
N ALA A 10 3.56 -4.73 12.09
CA ALA A 10 2.14 -5.02 12.28
C ALA A 10 1.67 -6.04 11.24
N PHE A 11 0.63 -6.77 11.59
CA PHE A 11 0.04 -7.80 10.72
C PHE A 11 -1.47 -7.68 10.72
N THR A 12 -2.07 -8.20 9.66
CA THR A 12 -3.53 -8.26 9.55
C THR A 12 -4.11 -9.15 10.64
N PRO A 13 -5.11 -8.68 11.41
CA PRO A 13 -5.80 -9.53 12.36
C PRO A 13 -6.50 -10.70 11.64
N THR A 14 -6.69 -11.82 12.35
CA THR A 14 -7.39 -12.98 11.80
C THR A 14 -8.75 -12.59 11.26
N GLY A 15 -9.02 -12.89 9.98
CA GLY A 15 -10.28 -12.53 9.33
C GLY A 15 -10.36 -11.08 8.86
N GLY A 16 -9.25 -10.36 8.87
CA GLY A 16 -9.21 -8.94 8.48
C GLY A 16 -9.55 -8.01 9.65
N TYR A 17 -9.39 -6.70 9.44
CA TYR A 17 -9.64 -5.73 10.52
C TYR A 17 -11.11 -5.27 10.61
N GLY A 18 -11.99 -5.78 9.74
CA GLY A 18 -13.40 -5.44 9.80
C GLY A 18 -13.77 -4.13 9.11
N ALA A 19 -14.77 -3.44 9.63
CA ALA A 19 -15.32 -2.24 9.00
C ALA A 19 -14.47 -0.99 9.20
N GLU A 20 -13.75 -0.92 10.32
CA GLU A 20 -12.94 0.25 10.65
C GLU A 20 -11.45 -0.06 10.62
N MET A 21 -10.68 0.86 10.05
CA MET A 21 -9.23 0.73 10.04
C MET A 21 -8.69 0.78 11.47
N PRO A 22 -7.67 -0.04 11.78
CA PRO A 22 -7.00 0.02 13.08
C PRO A 22 -6.28 1.35 13.26
N ALA A 23 -5.87 1.64 14.49
CA ALA A 23 -5.07 2.83 14.78
C ALA A 23 -3.79 2.82 13.94
N PRO A 24 -3.27 3.98 13.54
CA PRO A 24 -2.04 4.04 12.76
C PRO A 24 -0.86 3.38 13.46
N VAL A 25 -0.10 2.59 12.72
CA VAL A 25 1.06 1.85 13.22
C VAL A 25 2.20 2.79 13.59
N LEU A 26 2.41 3.82 12.78
CA LEU A 26 3.53 4.76 12.92
C LEU A 26 3.11 6.10 13.55
N ALA A 27 1.97 6.14 14.23
CA ALA A 27 1.39 7.40 14.76
C ALA A 27 2.36 8.17 15.68
N ASN A 28 3.16 7.45 16.46
CA ASN A 28 4.08 8.05 17.41
C ASN A 28 5.51 8.14 16.91
N CYS A 29 5.75 7.84 15.63
CA CYS A 29 7.06 7.91 15.02
C CYS A 29 7.22 9.23 14.29
N SER A 30 8.29 9.97 14.61
CA SER A 30 8.60 11.25 13.95
C SER A 30 9.80 11.16 13.01
N ASP A 31 10.27 9.96 12.70
CA ASP A 31 11.38 9.79 11.79
C ASP A 31 11.05 10.35 10.41
N ARG A 32 12.03 11.02 9.80
CA ARG A 32 11.87 11.56 8.47
C ARG A 32 11.83 10.44 7.45
N LEU A 33 11.22 10.73 6.29
CA LEU A 33 11.28 9.83 5.15
C LEU A 33 12.74 9.63 4.72
N ALA A 34 13.05 8.45 4.21
CA ALA A 34 14.35 8.20 3.63
C ALA A 34 14.61 9.18 2.48
N LEU A 35 15.87 9.49 2.24
CA LEU A 35 16.28 10.45 1.23
C LEU A 35 15.72 10.06 -0.15
N ASN A 36 15.14 11.02 -0.84
CA ASN A 36 14.56 10.86 -2.19
C ASN A 36 13.32 9.97 -2.26
N PHE A 37 12.74 9.60 -1.13
CA PHE A 37 11.45 8.90 -1.16
C PHE A 37 10.32 9.92 -1.28
N PRO A 38 9.37 9.70 -2.20
CA PRO A 38 8.20 10.57 -2.29
C PRO A 38 7.30 10.40 -1.06
N ASP A 39 6.53 11.43 -0.75
CA ASP A 39 5.63 11.43 0.40
C ASP A 39 4.22 11.04 -0.04
N PHE A 40 3.85 9.79 0.25
CA PHE A 40 2.53 9.25 -0.04
C PHE A 40 1.61 9.26 1.18
N ARG A 41 2.06 9.83 2.31
CA ARG A 41 1.30 9.75 3.57
C ARG A 41 -0.08 10.39 3.43
N GLY A 42 -1.07 9.72 3.97
CA GLY A 42 -2.43 10.22 4.02
C GLY A 42 -3.48 9.13 3.90
N LEU A 43 -4.73 9.57 3.92
CA LEU A 43 -5.88 8.73 3.64
C LEU A 43 -6.36 9.07 2.23
N TRP A 44 -6.46 8.07 1.39
CA TRP A 44 -6.74 8.20 -0.04
C TRP A 44 -7.96 7.40 -0.43
N ARG A 45 -8.77 7.93 -1.36
CA ARG A 45 -9.90 7.18 -1.92
C ARG A 45 -9.88 7.23 -3.45
N ALA A 46 -10.36 6.16 -4.08
CA ALA A 46 -10.43 6.09 -5.53
C ALA A 46 -11.48 7.08 -6.08
N ILE A 47 -11.11 7.80 -7.13
CA ILE A 47 -12.01 8.71 -7.85
C ILE A 47 -12.12 8.38 -9.33
N ASP A 48 -11.22 7.56 -9.86
CA ASP A 48 -11.27 7.09 -11.24
C ASP A 48 -10.62 5.71 -11.30
N VAL A 49 -11.20 4.80 -12.07
CA VAL A 49 -10.65 3.46 -12.27
C VAL A 49 -10.74 3.11 -13.74
N ARG A 50 -9.60 2.69 -14.30
CA ARG A 50 -9.49 2.35 -15.72
C ARG A 50 -9.04 0.90 -15.89
N VAL A 51 -9.66 0.22 -16.85
CA VAL A 51 -9.24 -1.11 -17.30
C VAL A 51 -9.02 -1.01 -18.80
N ASN A 52 -7.80 -1.31 -19.25
CA ASN A 52 -7.39 -1.17 -20.65
C ASN A 52 -7.66 0.25 -21.19
N GLY A 53 -7.45 1.27 -20.36
CA GLY A 53 -7.63 2.67 -20.75
C GLY A 53 -9.06 3.17 -20.75
N GLU A 54 -10.04 2.31 -20.48
CA GLU A 54 -11.45 2.67 -20.44
C GLU A 54 -11.98 2.69 -19.02
N VAL A 55 -13.01 3.49 -18.77
CA VAL A 55 -13.66 3.55 -17.46
C VAL A 55 -14.11 2.15 -17.06
N ALA A 56 -13.68 1.71 -15.88
CA ALA A 56 -14.01 0.37 -15.39
C ALA A 56 -15.51 0.26 -15.07
N PRO A 57 -16.08 -0.97 -15.13
CA PRO A 57 -17.46 -1.19 -14.73
C PRO A 57 -17.74 -0.68 -13.31
N ALA A 58 -18.90 -0.06 -13.11
CA ALA A 58 -19.26 0.57 -11.85
C ALA A 58 -19.31 -0.41 -10.67
N GLN A 59 -19.55 -1.69 -10.93
CA GLN A 59 -19.61 -2.73 -9.91
C GLN A 59 -18.23 -3.23 -9.45
N LEU A 60 -17.14 -2.81 -10.11
CA LEU A 60 -15.79 -3.21 -9.70
C LEU A 60 -15.49 -2.60 -8.33
N LYS A 61 -15.09 -3.44 -7.37
CA LYS A 61 -14.85 -3.01 -5.98
C LYS A 61 -13.79 -1.93 -5.84
N VAL A 62 -12.88 -1.83 -6.79
CA VAL A 62 -11.81 -0.82 -6.78
C VAL A 62 -12.38 0.61 -6.69
N TRP A 63 -13.60 0.86 -7.22
CA TRP A 63 -14.25 2.16 -7.09
C TRP A 63 -14.49 2.58 -5.64
N GLN A 64 -14.58 1.62 -4.72
CA GLN A 64 -14.82 1.88 -3.30
C GLN A 64 -13.52 1.82 -2.48
N HIS A 65 -12.37 1.76 -3.15
CA HIS A 65 -11.09 1.62 -2.48
C HIS A 65 -10.77 2.82 -1.60
N LEU A 66 -10.37 2.53 -0.38
CA LEU A 66 -9.91 3.49 0.61
C LEU A 66 -8.63 2.91 1.20
N GLU A 67 -7.55 3.69 1.18
CA GLU A 67 -6.29 3.24 1.76
C GLU A 67 -5.64 4.34 2.57
N ARG A 68 -5.02 3.93 3.68
CA ARG A 68 -4.17 4.79 4.47
C ARG A 68 -2.72 4.39 4.24
N ILE A 69 -1.89 5.37 3.92
CA ILE A 69 -0.45 5.15 3.76
C ILE A 69 0.27 5.89 4.86
N GLU A 70 1.14 5.17 5.59
CA GLU A 70 2.03 5.71 6.59
C GLU A 70 3.47 5.48 6.14
N GLN A 71 4.35 6.42 6.41
CA GLN A 71 5.77 6.31 6.07
C GLN A 71 6.64 6.93 7.14
N ALA A 72 7.76 6.27 7.42
CA ALA A 72 8.85 6.82 8.26
C ALA A 72 10.13 6.08 7.87
N GLY A 73 11.24 6.81 7.68
CA GLY A 73 12.44 6.19 7.14
C GLY A 73 12.15 5.56 5.79
N ASN A 74 12.51 4.29 5.63
CA ASN A 74 12.17 3.51 4.44
C ASN A 74 11.01 2.54 4.67
N ARG A 75 10.26 2.73 5.76
CA ARG A 75 9.10 1.89 6.11
C ARG A 75 7.83 2.47 5.53
N VAL A 76 6.99 1.61 4.99
CA VAL A 76 5.69 1.97 4.41
C VAL A 76 4.64 1.01 4.98
N VAL A 77 3.54 1.57 5.48
CA VAL A 77 2.41 0.76 5.94
C VAL A 77 1.19 1.14 5.13
N ILE A 78 0.60 0.18 4.44
CA ILE A 78 -0.60 0.37 3.63
C ILE A 78 -1.75 -0.41 4.25
N THR A 79 -2.77 0.31 4.68
CA THR A 79 -3.97 -0.26 5.31
C THR A 79 -5.15 -0.07 4.37
N ALA A 80 -5.69 -1.15 3.85
CA ALA A 80 -6.80 -1.10 2.88
C ALA A 80 -7.46 -2.47 2.75
N GLY A 81 -8.73 -2.48 2.38
CA GLY A 81 -9.42 -3.72 2.02
C GLY A 81 -9.47 -4.79 3.09
N GLY A 82 -9.38 -4.39 4.37
CA GLY A 82 -9.40 -5.35 5.49
C GLY A 82 -8.03 -5.86 5.90
N VAL A 83 -6.97 -5.53 5.15
CA VAL A 83 -5.60 -5.96 5.46
C VAL A 83 -4.71 -4.78 5.80
N LEU A 84 -3.61 -5.09 6.49
CA LEU A 84 -2.61 -4.12 6.88
C LEU A 84 -1.25 -4.69 6.46
N HIS A 85 -0.62 -4.03 5.48
CA HIS A 85 0.64 -4.49 4.93
C HIS A 85 1.76 -3.55 5.35
N ASP A 86 2.65 -4.04 6.20
CA ASP A 86 3.75 -3.29 6.79
C ASP A 86 5.07 -3.78 6.22
N MET A 87 5.84 -2.89 5.62
CA MET A 87 7.02 -3.26 4.85
C MET A 87 8.13 -2.22 4.94
N TYR A 88 9.36 -2.66 4.73
CA TYR A 88 10.48 -1.78 4.41
C TYR A 88 10.71 -1.82 2.91
N ALA A 89 10.92 -0.65 2.31
CA ALA A 89 11.12 -0.54 0.86
C ALA A 89 12.60 -0.70 0.50
N ASP A 90 13.17 -1.84 0.85
CA ASP A 90 14.58 -2.15 0.59
C ASP A 90 14.79 -3.22 -0.49
N GLY A 91 13.71 -3.66 -1.13
CA GLY A 91 13.75 -4.62 -2.22
C GLY A 91 13.85 -6.07 -1.78
N THR A 92 13.87 -6.36 -0.47
CA THR A 92 13.96 -7.74 0.02
C THR A 92 12.59 -8.29 0.38
N PHE A 93 12.41 -9.61 0.24
CA PHE A 93 11.19 -10.27 0.69
C PHE A 93 11.14 -10.37 2.20
N GLU A 94 12.28 -10.58 2.84
CA GLU A 94 12.33 -10.72 4.31
C GLU A 94 11.87 -9.46 5.04
N ASN A 95 12.11 -8.29 4.47
CA ASN A 95 11.68 -7.01 5.04
C ASN A 95 10.43 -6.45 4.34
N GLY A 96 9.90 -7.19 3.38
CA GLY A 96 8.66 -6.85 2.71
C GLY A 96 7.42 -7.29 3.48
N VAL A 97 6.33 -7.51 2.76
CA VAL A 97 5.08 -7.98 3.35
C VAL A 97 5.10 -9.49 3.50
N GLU A 98 4.84 -9.96 4.70
CA GLU A 98 4.56 -11.36 5.01
C GLU A 98 3.20 -11.37 5.71
N ASP A 99 2.13 -11.55 4.95
CA ASP A 99 0.78 -11.40 5.47
C ASP A 99 -0.20 -12.25 4.65
N VAL A 100 -1.45 -11.83 4.57
CA VAL A 100 -2.50 -12.55 3.85
C VAL A 100 -3.13 -11.67 2.78
N MET A 101 -3.76 -12.29 1.80
CA MET A 101 -4.47 -11.58 0.73
C MET A 101 -5.74 -10.90 1.23
N ALA A 102 -6.04 -9.73 0.68
CA ALA A 102 -7.29 -9.03 0.96
C ALA A 102 -8.52 -9.78 0.40
N ALA A 103 -8.30 -10.69 -0.54
CA ALA A 103 -9.40 -11.43 -1.16
C ALA A 103 -10.06 -12.41 -0.20
N ASP A 104 -9.30 -13.06 0.69
CA ASP A 104 -9.82 -14.11 1.57
C ASP A 104 -9.34 -14.02 3.01
N PHE A 105 -8.36 -13.16 3.31
CA PHE A 105 -7.72 -13.01 4.64
C PHE A 105 -7.07 -14.28 5.17
N VAL A 106 -6.75 -15.21 4.29
CA VAL A 106 -6.20 -16.53 4.65
C VAL A 106 -4.98 -16.89 3.83
N THR A 107 -5.01 -16.67 2.52
CA THR A 107 -3.92 -17.07 1.63
C THR A 107 -2.66 -16.26 1.93
N PRO A 108 -1.55 -16.92 2.31
CA PRO A 108 -0.31 -16.18 2.62
C PRO A 108 0.28 -15.54 1.37
N ILE A 109 0.84 -14.33 1.56
CA ILE A 109 1.58 -13.64 0.51
C ILE A 109 2.92 -13.19 1.06
N SER A 110 3.88 -13.08 0.14
CA SER A 110 5.20 -12.51 0.41
C SER A 110 5.48 -11.51 -0.70
N ILE A 111 5.72 -10.25 -0.35
CA ILE A 111 5.84 -9.16 -1.33
C ILE A 111 7.06 -8.32 -1.00
N SER A 112 7.93 -8.09 -1.99
CA SER A 112 9.02 -7.12 -1.83
C SER A 112 8.56 -5.74 -2.25
N ALA A 113 9.14 -4.71 -1.63
CA ALA A 113 8.83 -3.32 -1.93
C ALA A 113 10.11 -2.53 -2.17
N THR A 114 10.08 -1.65 -3.17
CA THR A 114 11.19 -0.76 -3.46
C THR A 114 10.68 0.52 -4.09
N PHE A 115 11.39 1.64 -3.87
CA PHE A 115 11.14 2.87 -4.62
C PHE A 115 12.10 2.94 -5.80
N GLU A 116 11.54 3.07 -7.00
CA GLU A 116 12.28 3.13 -8.26
C GLU A 116 11.81 4.39 -9.03
N ASN A 117 12.66 5.41 -9.10
CA ASN A 117 12.31 6.68 -9.76
C ASN A 117 11.00 7.29 -9.27
N ASP A 118 10.86 7.43 -7.96
CA ASP A 118 9.68 7.98 -7.29
C ASP A 118 8.42 7.10 -7.42
N VAL A 119 8.58 5.87 -7.85
CA VAL A 119 7.49 4.89 -7.95
C VAL A 119 7.71 3.82 -6.88
N LEU A 120 6.71 3.61 -6.04
CA LEU A 120 6.72 2.47 -5.12
C LEU A 120 6.28 1.23 -5.90
N VAL A 121 7.17 0.25 -5.97
CA VAL A 121 6.90 -0.99 -6.71
C VAL A 121 6.85 -2.17 -5.75
N LEU A 122 5.71 -2.85 -5.73
CA LEU A 122 5.50 -4.06 -4.95
C LEU A 122 5.50 -5.26 -5.88
N ARG A 123 6.29 -6.29 -5.53
CA ARG A 123 6.42 -7.51 -6.34
C ARG A 123 6.10 -8.74 -5.51
N PRO A 124 4.97 -9.41 -5.79
CA PRO A 124 4.64 -10.65 -5.08
C PRO A 124 5.60 -11.79 -5.46
N ARG A 125 5.99 -12.59 -4.47
CA ARG A 125 6.80 -13.77 -4.73
C ARG A 125 5.98 -14.81 -5.48
N GLY A 126 6.56 -15.40 -6.51
CA GLY A 126 5.93 -16.48 -7.26
C GLY A 126 4.97 -16.03 -8.35
N LEU A 127 4.80 -14.72 -8.55
CA LEU A 127 3.97 -14.17 -9.61
C LEU A 127 4.84 -13.29 -10.51
N ASP A 128 5.65 -13.91 -11.34
CA ASP A 128 6.57 -13.22 -12.23
C ASP A 128 5.79 -12.28 -13.16
N GLY A 129 6.31 -11.07 -13.32
CA GLY A 129 5.68 -10.06 -14.17
C GLY A 129 4.54 -9.28 -13.53
N VAL A 130 4.11 -9.65 -12.31
CA VAL A 130 3.10 -8.88 -11.58
C VAL A 130 3.80 -7.81 -10.77
N GLU A 131 3.44 -6.56 -11.00
CA GLU A 131 3.94 -5.42 -10.26
C GLU A 131 2.77 -4.53 -9.87
N VAL A 132 2.74 -4.11 -8.60
CA VAL A 132 1.76 -3.14 -8.11
C VAL A 132 2.51 -1.85 -7.85
N LYS A 133 2.12 -0.78 -8.54
CA LYS A 133 2.85 0.48 -8.53
C LYS A 133 2.01 1.62 -7.97
N ARG A 134 2.69 2.54 -7.27
CA ARG A 134 2.09 3.78 -6.82
C ARG A 134 3.04 4.93 -7.09
N TRP A 135 2.51 6.04 -7.61
CA TRP A 135 3.27 7.25 -7.86
C TRP A 135 2.36 8.47 -7.77
N LEU A 136 2.96 9.64 -7.56
CA LEU A 136 2.21 10.89 -7.52
C LEU A 136 2.06 11.47 -8.92
N ASP A 137 0.85 11.92 -9.26
CA ASP A 137 0.55 12.70 -10.44
C ASP A 137 -0.10 13.99 -9.95
N GLY A 138 0.74 15.04 -9.78
CA GLY A 138 0.29 16.24 -9.09
C GLY A 138 -0.10 15.95 -7.65
N GLU A 139 -1.32 16.28 -7.30
CA GLU A 139 -1.85 16.04 -5.95
C GLU A 139 -2.56 14.67 -5.81
N TYR A 140 -2.62 13.90 -6.91
CA TYR A 140 -3.25 12.59 -6.92
C TYR A 140 -2.24 11.48 -6.74
N LEU A 141 -2.67 10.39 -6.15
CA LEU A 141 -1.89 9.16 -6.09
C LEU A 141 -2.41 8.20 -7.15
N MET A 142 -1.53 7.74 -8.02
CA MET A 142 -1.87 6.73 -9.02
C MET A 142 -1.54 5.36 -8.46
N TRP A 143 -2.43 4.40 -8.68
CA TRP A 143 -2.30 3.03 -8.23
C TRP A 143 -2.56 2.10 -9.42
N GLU A 144 -1.51 1.43 -9.88
CA GLU A 144 -1.59 0.50 -11.00
C GLU A 144 -1.37 -0.91 -10.49
N TYR A 145 -2.34 -1.78 -10.72
CA TYR A 145 -2.24 -3.17 -10.32
C TYR A 145 -1.95 -4.03 -11.54
N SER A 146 -0.66 -4.22 -11.84
CA SER A 146 -0.19 -4.97 -13.01
C SER A 146 -0.91 -4.50 -14.28
N THR A 147 -1.48 -5.42 -15.06
CA THR A 147 -2.28 -5.10 -16.25
C THR A 147 -3.77 -5.09 -15.99
N PHE A 148 -4.20 -5.24 -14.71
CA PHE A 148 -5.60 -5.40 -14.37
C PHE A 148 -6.36 -4.07 -14.33
N PHE A 149 -5.78 -3.05 -13.70
CA PHE A 149 -6.42 -1.74 -13.63
C PHE A 149 -5.42 -0.66 -13.24
N THR A 150 -5.82 0.60 -13.49
CA THR A 150 -5.14 1.78 -12.95
C THR A 150 -6.18 2.66 -12.27
N ALA A 151 -5.94 3.04 -11.03
CA ALA A 151 -6.84 3.89 -10.27
C ALA A 151 -6.17 5.22 -9.96
N ARG A 152 -6.97 6.29 -9.93
CA ARG A 152 -6.56 7.60 -9.44
C ARG A 152 -7.20 7.80 -8.09
N LEU A 153 -6.38 8.18 -7.10
CA LEU A 153 -6.82 8.37 -5.73
C LEU A 153 -6.66 9.84 -5.34
N GLU A 154 -7.62 10.35 -4.59
CA GLU A 154 -7.50 11.68 -3.99
C GLU A 154 -7.23 11.56 -2.50
N ARG A 155 -6.45 12.50 -1.95
CA ARG A 155 -6.19 12.56 -0.51
C ARG A 155 -7.38 13.21 0.17
N ILE A 156 -7.93 12.53 1.18
CA ILE A 156 -9.07 13.03 1.94
C ILE A 156 -8.71 13.39 3.38
N SER A 157 -7.51 13.06 3.80
CA SER A 157 -6.97 13.59 5.07
C SER A 157 -5.46 13.36 5.24
#